data_28bb359d15d7f4d359e4590fdce9720d
#
_entry.id   28bb359d15d7f4d359e4590fdce9720d
#
_cell.length_a   1.000
_cell.length_b   1.000
_cell.length_c   1.000
_cell.angle_alpha   90.00
_cell.angle_beta   90.00
_cell.angle_gamma   90.00
#
_symmetry.space_group_name_H-M   'P 1'
#
loop_
_entity.id
_entity.type
_entity.pdbx_description
1 polymer ?
#
loop_
_entity_poly.entity_id
_entity_poly.type
_entity_poly.pdbx_seq_one_letter_code
_entity_poly.pdbx_strand_id
1 'polypeptide(L)'
;IANFYQKEPSKIEVVNDINSDLINLHRIIRNRPASLQAEMNLLFRSRELFLDIKNGKLKPKNDIQKAAFYFYLLATSFGAKGDNFAIGNSKSAKNIHRDFFANSKRLKRAFIENMSYEKLIKGYDSSDTLFYVDPPYVGAENYYKMVRGFGINEHENLAKILANVKGKFMLSYNDCEMVRSLYKDFKFKELKVNYSLNSKYRSVKNELLIMNF
;
A
#
# COMPACT_ATOMS: atom_id res chain seq x y z
N ILE A 1 2.32 3.29 -1.57
CA ILE A 1 2.90 4.19 -0.52
C ILE A 1 4.43 4.11 -0.47
N ALA A 2 5.09 2.96 -0.76
CA ALA A 2 6.55 2.85 -0.73
C ALA A 2 7.25 3.94 -1.55
N ASN A 3 6.76 4.25 -2.74
CA ASN A 3 7.29 5.28 -3.62
C ASN A 3 7.21 6.70 -3.04
N PHE A 4 6.22 6.97 -2.18
CA PHE A 4 6.06 8.25 -1.50
C PHE A 4 7.28 8.61 -0.64
N TYR A 5 7.85 7.63 0.07
CA TYR A 5 9.00 7.88 0.94
C TYR A 5 10.31 8.17 0.20
N GLN A 6 10.40 7.78 -1.08
CA GLN A 6 11.61 7.93 -1.90
C GLN A 6 11.57 9.18 -2.79
N LYS A 7 10.39 9.72 -3.02
CA LYS A 7 10.16 10.87 -3.88
C LYS A 7 10.50 12.18 -3.14
N GLU A 8 11.07 13.16 -3.86
CA GLU A 8 11.18 14.53 -3.36
C GLU A 8 9.81 15.13 -3.04
N PRO A 9 9.69 15.86 -1.91
CA PRO A 9 8.42 16.45 -1.50
C PRO A 9 7.86 17.44 -2.52
N SER A 10 6.57 17.32 -2.83
CA SER A 10 5.80 18.33 -3.55
C SER A 10 5.28 19.40 -2.58
N LYS A 11 4.76 20.51 -3.10
CA LYS A 11 4.17 21.61 -2.31
C LYS A 11 3.02 21.11 -1.42
N ILE A 12 2.15 20.31 -1.99
CA ILE A 12 1.06 19.61 -1.29
C ILE A 12 1.15 18.13 -1.63
N GLU A 13 1.03 17.28 -0.64
CA GLU A 13 1.06 15.82 -0.82
C GLU A 13 -0.05 15.20 0.01
N VAL A 14 -0.72 14.21 -0.59
CA VAL A 14 -1.78 13.45 0.05
C VAL A 14 -1.47 11.97 -0.08
N VAL A 15 -1.59 11.24 1.02
CA VAL A 15 -1.49 9.78 1.06
C VAL A 15 -2.85 9.25 1.49
N ASN A 16 -3.42 8.35 0.72
CA ASN A 16 -4.72 7.76 1.01
C ASN A 16 -4.71 6.25 0.87
N ASP A 17 -5.45 5.60 1.70
CA ASP A 17 -5.82 4.19 1.56
C ASP A 17 -7.16 3.96 2.23
N ILE A 18 -7.96 3.02 1.69
CA ILE A 18 -9.20 2.59 2.32
C ILE A 18 -8.94 1.72 3.56
N ASN A 19 -7.76 1.09 3.65
CA ASN A 19 -7.34 0.28 4.77
C ASN A 19 -7.03 1.14 6.00
N SER A 20 -7.96 1.20 6.93
CA SER A 20 -7.84 1.99 8.16
C SER A 20 -6.66 1.58 9.06
N ASP A 21 -6.23 0.30 9.02
CA ASP A 21 -5.08 -0.15 9.81
C ASP A 21 -3.77 0.36 9.23
N LEU A 22 -3.65 0.39 7.90
CA LEU A 22 -2.51 1.00 7.22
C LEU A 22 -2.47 2.51 7.48
N ILE A 23 -3.61 3.17 7.41
CA ILE A 23 -3.70 4.61 7.69
C ILE A 23 -3.41 4.91 9.17
N ASN A 24 -3.88 4.09 10.10
CA ASN A 24 -3.49 4.21 11.50
C ASN A 24 -1.97 4.10 11.68
N LEU A 25 -1.33 3.11 11.05
CA LEU A 25 0.12 2.97 11.08
C LEU A 25 0.82 4.26 10.61
N HIS A 26 0.40 4.85 9.48
CA HIS A 26 0.99 6.09 8.96
C HIS A 26 0.77 7.28 9.92
N ARG A 27 -0.41 7.41 10.53
CA ARG A 27 -0.70 8.44 11.53
C ARG A 27 0.17 8.31 12.79
N ILE A 28 0.37 7.07 13.26
CA ILE A 28 1.24 6.80 14.41
C ILE A 28 2.71 7.04 14.05
N ILE A 29 3.19 6.59 12.89
CA ILE A 29 4.55 6.92 12.41
C ILE A 29 4.75 8.44 12.38
N ARG A 30 3.79 9.19 11.84
CA ARG A 30 3.86 10.65 11.73
C ARG A 30 3.94 11.33 13.09
N ASN A 31 3.05 10.95 14.03
CA ASN A 31 2.77 11.72 15.23
C ASN A 31 3.46 11.15 16.49
N ARG A 32 3.74 9.85 16.52
CA ARG A 32 4.22 9.12 17.71
C ARG A 32 5.33 8.10 17.38
N PRO A 33 6.38 8.48 16.59
CA PRO A 33 7.40 7.54 16.16
C PRO A 33 8.15 6.88 17.32
N ALA A 34 8.45 7.63 18.40
CA ALA A 34 9.12 7.10 19.58
C ALA A 34 8.26 6.05 20.30
N SER A 35 6.96 6.31 20.47
CA SER A 35 6.04 5.36 21.10
C SER A 35 5.86 4.09 20.26
N LEU A 36 5.79 4.22 18.94
CA LEU A 36 5.76 3.07 18.05
C LEU A 36 7.05 2.26 18.16
N GLN A 37 8.20 2.93 18.18
CA GLN A 37 9.50 2.27 18.34
C GLN A 37 9.58 1.51 19.67
N ALA A 38 9.07 2.09 20.75
CA ALA A 38 9.04 1.43 22.07
C ALA A 38 8.17 0.16 22.04
N GLU A 39 6.97 0.22 21.45
CA GLU A 39 6.12 -0.97 21.28
C GLU A 39 6.78 -2.04 20.41
N MET A 40 7.43 -1.64 19.31
CA MET A 40 8.14 -2.58 18.44
C MET A 40 9.33 -3.26 19.12
N ASN A 41 10.01 -2.57 20.05
CA ASN A 41 11.13 -3.13 20.81
C ASN A 41 10.70 -4.23 21.79
N LEU A 42 9.42 -4.26 22.19
CA LEU A 42 8.85 -5.32 23.00
C LEU A 42 8.48 -6.58 22.20
N LEU A 43 8.44 -6.48 20.87
CA LEU A 43 8.08 -7.57 19.99
C LEU A 43 9.33 -8.31 19.51
N PHE A 44 9.28 -9.62 19.53
CA PHE A 44 10.33 -10.48 18.99
C PHE A 44 9.79 -11.40 17.91
N ARG A 45 10.67 -11.90 17.07
CA ARG A 45 10.26 -12.75 15.94
C ARG A 45 9.83 -14.13 16.41
N SER A 46 8.53 -14.36 16.50
CA SER A 46 7.91 -15.61 16.95
C SER A 46 6.71 -15.96 16.09
N ARG A 47 6.61 -17.23 15.73
CA ARG A 47 5.43 -17.76 15.03
C ARG A 47 4.19 -17.74 15.94
N GLU A 48 4.36 -18.11 17.19
CA GLU A 48 3.28 -18.09 18.19
C GLU A 48 2.72 -16.69 18.35
N LEU A 49 3.58 -15.69 18.60
CA LEU A 49 3.20 -14.30 18.68
C LEU A 49 2.50 -13.80 17.41
N PHE A 50 3.01 -14.18 16.23
CA PHE A 50 2.38 -13.87 14.95
C PHE A 50 0.95 -14.41 14.87
N LEU A 51 0.75 -15.69 15.25
CA LEU A 51 -0.56 -16.32 15.23
C LEU A 51 -1.51 -15.74 16.27
N ASP A 52 -1.03 -15.44 17.47
CA ASP A 52 -1.81 -14.83 18.53
C ASP A 52 -2.34 -13.44 18.15
N ILE A 53 -1.48 -12.62 17.50
CA ILE A 53 -1.90 -11.31 16.97
C ILE A 53 -2.86 -11.51 15.80
N LYS A 54 -2.51 -12.35 14.82
CA LYS A 54 -3.31 -12.56 13.61
C LYS A 54 -4.71 -13.08 13.91
N ASN A 55 -4.83 -14.02 14.84
CA ASN A 55 -6.10 -14.67 15.21
C ASN A 55 -6.88 -13.87 16.26
N GLY A 56 -6.38 -12.70 16.69
CA GLY A 56 -7.04 -11.84 17.67
C GLY A 56 -7.03 -12.38 19.10
N LYS A 57 -6.19 -13.37 19.40
CA LYS A 57 -5.97 -13.84 20.77
C LYS A 57 -5.24 -12.77 21.60
N LEU A 58 -4.27 -12.11 20.98
CA LEU A 58 -3.63 -10.91 21.53
C LEU A 58 -4.24 -9.67 20.87
N LYS A 59 -4.99 -8.89 21.65
CA LYS A 59 -5.68 -7.68 21.18
C LYS A 59 -4.88 -6.42 21.54
N PRO A 60 -4.78 -5.43 20.63
CA PRO A 60 -4.13 -4.17 20.95
C PRO A 60 -4.97 -3.35 21.94
N LYS A 61 -4.30 -2.69 22.90
CA LYS A 61 -4.94 -1.88 23.94
C LYS A 61 -5.21 -0.43 23.49
N ASN A 62 -4.51 0.02 22.44
CA ASN A 62 -4.62 1.37 21.90
C ASN A 62 -4.13 1.42 20.45
N ASP A 63 -4.25 2.60 19.81
CA ASP A 63 -3.89 2.79 18.40
C ASP A 63 -2.39 2.62 18.13
N ILE A 64 -1.52 2.90 19.10
CA ILE A 64 -0.06 2.72 18.96
C ILE A 64 0.25 1.22 18.89
N GLN A 65 -0.30 0.45 19.82
CA GLN A 65 -0.13 -1.00 19.83
C GLN A 65 -0.79 -1.66 18.61
N LYS A 66 -1.94 -1.15 18.18
CA LYS A 66 -2.59 -1.57 16.94
C LYS A 66 -1.69 -1.36 15.72
N ALA A 67 -1.03 -0.20 15.64
CA ALA A 67 -0.06 0.09 14.59
C ALA A 67 1.17 -0.83 14.65
N ALA A 68 1.69 -1.09 15.86
CA ALA A 68 2.81 -2.00 16.07
C ALA A 68 2.47 -3.44 15.64
N PHE A 69 1.30 -3.94 16.01
CA PHE A 69 0.83 -5.28 15.62
C PHE A 69 0.62 -5.40 14.12
N TYR A 70 0.00 -4.39 13.50
CA TYR A 70 -0.16 -4.35 12.04
C TYR A 70 1.19 -4.37 11.32
N PHE A 71 2.12 -3.51 11.73
CA PHE A 71 3.47 -3.49 11.17
C PHE A 71 4.21 -4.82 11.40
N TYR A 72 4.10 -5.41 12.59
CA TYR A 72 4.70 -6.70 12.93
C TYR A 72 4.21 -7.80 12.00
N LEU A 73 2.89 -7.92 11.77
CA LEU A 73 2.31 -8.90 10.87
C LEU A 73 2.86 -8.74 9.44
N LEU A 74 2.94 -7.51 8.93
CA LEU A 74 3.51 -7.25 7.60
C LEU A 74 5.00 -7.59 7.54
N ALA A 75 5.78 -7.16 8.54
CA ALA A 75 7.23 -7.34 8.56
C ALA A 75 7.67 -8.79 8.74
N THR A 76 6.87 -9.62 9.43
CA THR A 76 7.18 -11.02 9.70
C THR A 76 6.49 -12.01 8.78
N SER A 77 5.63 -11.53 7.85
CA SER A 77 4.92 -12.38 6.91
C SER A 77 5.65 -12.53 5.58
N PHE A 78 5.34 -13.63 4.87
CA PHE A 78 5.80 -13.84 3.51
C PHE A 78 5.16 -12.81 2.57
N GLY A 79 5.98 -12.13 1.77
CA GLY A 79 5.51 -11.09 0.85
C GLY A 79 4.88 -9.86 1.50
N ALA A 80 5.06 -9.65 2.81
CA ALA A 80 4.46 -8.56 3.58
C ALA A 80 2.91 -8.52 3.52
N LYS A 81 2.26 -9.68 3.38
CA LYS A 81 0.80 -9.80 3.26
C LYS A 81 0.08 -9.94 4.60
N GLY A 82 0.79 -10.23 5.70
CA GLY A 82 0.19 -10.48 7.01
C GLY A 82 -0.47 -11.87 7.16
N ASP A 83 -0.43 -12.72 6.12
CA ASP A 83 -1.17 -13.98 6.10
C ASP A 83 -0.40 -15.16 6.69
N ASN A 84 0.85 -15.33 6.32
CA ASN A 84 1.66 -16.49 6.68
C ASN A 84 3.01 -16.07 7.23
N PHE A 85 3.38 -16.59 8.39
CA PHE A 85 4.66 -16.32 9.00
C PHE A 85 5.81 -16.76 8.10
N ALA A 86 6.74 -15.85 7.82
CA ALA A 86 7.89 -16.15 6.97
C ALA A 86 8.94 -16.95 7.71
N ILE A 87 9.21 -18.20 7.24
CA ILE A 87 10.25 -19.08 7.74
C ILE A 87 11.49 -18.90 6.87
N GLY A 88 12.67 -18.85 7.48
CA GLY A 88 13.95 -18.90 6.78
C GLY A 88 14.66 -17.56 6.64
N ASN A 89 15.81 -17.58 5.96
CA ASN A 89 16.81 -16.51 5.90
C ASN A 89 16.40 -15.29 5.05
N SER A 90 15.23 -15.32 4.42
CA SER A 90 14.80 -14.26 3.48
C SER A 90 14.39 -12.94 4.16
N LYS A 91 14.16 -12.96 5.48
CA LYS A 91 13.89 -11.73 6.26
C LYS A 91 14.74 -11.71 7.52
N SER A 92 15.78 -10.90 7.51
CA SER A 92 16.61 -10.67 8.70
C SER A 92 15.78 -10.01 9.82
N ALA A 93 16.19 -10.25 11.08
CA ALA A 93 15.59 -9.61 12.25
C ALA A 93 15.53 -8.07 12.16
N LYS A 94 16.39 -7.46 11.34
CA LYS A 94 16.42 -6.02 11.07
C LYS A 94 15.11 -5.46 10.50
N ASN A 95 14.25 -6.28 9.89
CA ASN A 95 12.98 -5.81 9.32
C ASN A 95 11.92 -5.47 10.38
N ILE A 96 12.06 -5.94 11.62
CA ILE A 96 11.12 -5.67 12.70
C ILE A 96 11.48 -4.35 13.40
N HIS A 97 12.77 -4.07 13.56
CA HIS A 97 13.29 -2.90 14.26
C HIS A 97 13.75 -1.85 13.24
N ARG A 98 12.79 -1.10 12.70
CA ARG A 98 13.07 0.02 11.77
C ARG A 98 13.12 1.33 12.52
N ASP A 99 13.95 2.24 12.04
CA ASP A 99 13.87 3.63 12.44
C ASP A 99 12.64 4.30 11.79
N PHE A 100 11.69 4.72 12.64
CA PHE A 100 10.49 5.41 12.19
C PHE A 100 10.64 6.93 12.13
N PHE A 101 11.72 7.50 12.65
CA PHE A 101 11.89 8.97 12.70
C PHE A 101 12.08 9.59 11.32
N ALA A 102 12.86 8.95 10.44
CA ALA A 102 13.03 9.41 9.06
C ALA A 102 11.68 9.41 8.32
N ASN A 103 10.88 8.35 8.48
CA ASN A 103 9.54 8.25 7.92
C ASN A 103 8.58 9.29 8.53
N SER A 104 8.67 9.54 9.84
CA SER A 104 7.90 10.59 10.52
C SER A 104 8.18 11.96 9.93
N LYS A 105 9.45 12.33 9.78
CA LYS A 105 9.86 13.60 9.17
C LYS A 105 9.26 13.78 7.77
N ARG A 106 9.26 12.71 6.96
CA ARG A 106 8.71 12.73 5.61
C ARG A 106 7.19 12.91 5.59
N LEU A 107 6.47 12.25 6.51
CA LEU A 107 5.02 12.32 6.62
C LEU A 107 4.49 13.63 7.23
N LYS A 108 5.31 14.40 7.95
CA LYS A 108 4.85 15.64 8.63
C LYS A 108 4.22 16.65 7.68
N ARG A 109 4.65 16.67 6.43
CA ARG A 109 4.17 17.60 5.40
C ARG A 109 3.02 17.04 4.55
N ALA A 110 2.65 15.77 4.73
CA ALA A 110 1.60 15.12 3.97
C ALA A 110 0.26 15.14 4.71
N PHE A 111 -0.81 15.28 3.97
CA PHE A 111 -2.16 14.95 4.42
C PHE A 111 -2.32 13.43 4.40
N ILE A 112 -2.95 12.87 5.42
CA ILE A 112 -3.18 11.43 5.54
C ILE A 112 -4.68 11.21 5.60
N GLU A 113 -5.22 10.70 4.50
CA GLU A 113 -6.64 10.46 4.31
C GLU A 113 -6.98 8.97 4.45
N ASN A 114 -8.23 8.69 4.83
CA ASN A 114 -8.78 7.33 4.90
C ASN A 114 -10.17 7.34 4.29
N MET A 115 -10.22 7.37 2.98
CA MET A 115 -11.47 7.45 2.23
C MET A 115 -11.39 6.66 0.93
N SER A 116 -12.54 6.47 0.28
CA SER A 116 -12.59 5.82 -1.03
C SER A 116 -11.91 6.66 -2.09
N TYR A 117 -11.43 6.02 -3.16
CA TYR A 117 -10.71 6.69 -4.25
C TYR A 117 -11.60 7.71 -4.97
N GLU A 118 -12.92 7.47 -5.07
CA GLU A 118 -13.85 8.41 -5.70
C GLU A 118 -13.91 9.73 -4.94
N LYS A 119 -14.05 9.65 -3.61
CA LYS A 119 -14.09 10.83 -2.75
C LYS A 119 -12.77 11.59 -2.80
N LEU A 120 -11.64 10.84 -2.76
CA LEU A 120 -10.31 11.41 -2.85
C LEU A 120 -10.11 12.16 -4.17
N ILE A 121 -10.33 11.49 -5.30
CA ILE A 121 -10.13 12.08 -6.63
C ILE A 121 -11.03 13.31 -6.77
N LYS A 122 -12.32 13.20 -6.45
CA LYS A 122 -13.25 14.33 -6.51
C LYS A 122 -12.80 15.52 -5.66
N GLY A 123 -12.22 15.26 -4.47
CA GLY A 123 -11.81 16.31 -3.53
C GLY A 123 -10.52 17.02 -3.90
N TYR A 124 -9.61 16.32 -4.60
CA TYR A 124 -8.25 16.81 -4.89
C TYR A 124 -7.99 17.07 -6.38
N ASP A 125 -9.00 16.89 -7.26
CA ASP A 125 -8.83 17.06 -8.69
C ASP A 125 -8.70 18.55 -9.07
N SER A 126 -7.58 18.88 -9.67
CA SER A 126 -7.27 20.18 -10.27
C SER A 126 -6.25 20.00 -11.39
N SER A 127 -6.08 21.03 -12.24
CA SER A 127 -5.08 21.03 -13.32
C SER A 127 -3.64 20.77 -12.84
N ASP A 128 -3.34 21.12 -11.58
CA ASP A 128 -1.99 20.98 -10.98
C ASP A 128 -1.81 19.68 -10.22
N THR A 129 -2.86 18.84 -10.12
CA THR A 129 -2.80 17.56 -9.39
C THR A 129 -2.20 16.47 -10.27
N LEU A 130 -1.31 15.67 -9.66
CA LEU A 130 -0.88 14.38 -10.19
C LEU A 130 -1.35 13.27 -9.26
N PHE A 131 -2.23 12.42 -9.75
CA PHE A 131 -2.65 11.19 -9.07
C PHE A 131 -1.73 10.03 -9.43
N TYR A 132 -1.10 9.42 -8.42
CA TYR A 132 -0.49 8.09 -8.56
C TYR A 132 -1.46 7.05 -8.00
N VAL A 133 -1.96 6.18 -8.85
CA VAL A 133 -3.01 5.21 -8.54
C VAL A 133 -2.47 3.80 -8.67
N ASP A 134 -2.63 3.00 -7.62
CA ASP A 134 -2.15 1.61 -7.54
C ASP A 134 -3.27 0.73 -6.94
N PRO A 135 -4.30 0.41 -7.75
CA PRO A 135 -5.44 -0.36 -7.29
C PRO A 135 -5.11 -1.86 -7.18
N PRO A 136 -5.99 -2.68 -6.59
CA PRO A 136 -5.92 -4.12 -6.73
C PRO A 136 -5.84 -4.52 -8.20
N TYR A 137 -4.92 -5.42 -8.55
CA TYR A 137 -4.74 -5.87 -9.94
C TYR A 137 -5.84 -6.84 -10.34
N VAL A 138 -6.23 -6.80 -11.60
CA VAL A 138 -7.24 -7.72 -12.17
C VAL A 138 -6.80 -9.18 -11.99
N GLY A 139 -7.68 -9.99 -11.37
CA GLY A 139 -7.41 -11.39 -11.01
C GLY A 139 -6.61 -11.57 -9.73
N ALA A 140 -6.24 -10.48 -9.04
CA ALA A 140 -5.53 -10.50 -7.76
C ALA A 140 -6.33 -9.86 -6.61
N GLU A 141 -7.60 -9.55 -6.83
CA GLU A 141 -8.47 -8.84 -5.87
C GLU A 141 -8.60 -9.59 -4.56
N ASN A 142 -8.62 -10.93 -4.60
CA ASN A 142 -8.68 -11.80 -3.43
C ASN A 142 -7.44 -11.72 -2.53
N TYR A 143 -6.31 -11.21 -3.01
CA TYR A 143 -5.13 -10.96 -2.18
C TYR A 143 -5.31 -9.78 -1.23
N TYR A 144 -6.25 -8.89 -1.52
CA TYR A 144 -6.56 -7.72 -0.73
C TYR A 144 -7.81 -7.95 0.12
N LYS A 145 -7.76 -8.90 1.04
CA LYS A 145 -8.89 -9.31 1.91
C LYS A 145 -9.58 -8.14 2.64
N MET A 146 -8.87 -7.03 2.82
CA MET A 146 -9.37 -5.83 3.47
C MET A 146 -10.14 -4.90 2.53
N VAL A 147 -10.00 -5.06 1.23
CA VAL A 147 -10.71 -4.31 0.19
C VAL A 147 -11.83 -5.21 -0.37
N ARG A 148 -12.76 -5.60 0.50
CA ARG A 148 -13.93 -6.35 0.05
C ARG A 148 -14.72 -5.50 -0.95
N GLY A 149 -14.92 -6.04 -2.15
CA GLY A 149 -15.75 -5.43 -3.17
C GLY A 149 -15.03 -4.74 -4.31
N PHE A 150 -13.68 -4.73 -4.37
CA PHE A 150 -12.98 -4.24 -5.54
C PHE A 150 -12.98 -5.35 -6.61
N GLY A 151 -13.99 -5.33 -7.49
CA GLY A 151 -14.16 -6.28 -8.57
C GLY A 151 -14.29 -5.57 -9.92
N ILE A 152 -14.85 -6.24 -10.92
CA ILE A 152 -14.97 -5.74 -12.30
C ILE A 152 -15.62 -4.35 -12.34
N ASN A 153 -16.73 -4.16 -11.63
CA ASN A 153 -17.44 -2.87 -11.57
C ASN A 153 -16.57 -1.74 -11.03
N GLU A 154 -15.69 -2.03 -10.07
CA GLU A 154 -14.77 -1.04 -9.51
C GLU A 154 -13.64 -0.68 -10.48
N HIS A 155 -13.12 -1.66 -11.24
CA HIS A 155 -12.17 -1.40 -12.30
C HIS A 155 -12.75 -0.47 -13.38
N GLU A 156 -14.00 -0.74 -13.81
CA GLU A 156 -14.72 0.11 -14.78
C GLU A 156 -15.01 1.51 -14.21
N ASN A 157 -15.44 1.59 -12.94
CA ASN A 157 -15.74 2.86 -12.29
C ASN A 157 -14.47 3.72 -12.16
N LEU A 158 -13.35 3.12 -11.75
CA LEU A 158 -12.07 3.82 -11.69
C LEU A 158 -11.66 4.37 -13.05
N ALA A 159 -11.82 3.58 -14.14
CA ALA A 159 -11.50 4.02 -15.48
C ALA A 159 -12.37 5.23 -15.91
N LYS A 160 -13.69 5.17 -15.62
CA LYS A 160 -14.63 6.29 -15.90
C LYS A 160 -14.24 7.56 -15.14
N ILE A 161 -13.84 7.44 -13.87
CA ILE A 161 -13.43 8.58 -13.05
C ILE A 161 -12.15 9.18 -13.60
N LEU A 162 -11.12 8.36 -13.86
CA LEU A 162 -9.83 8.82 -14.37
C LEU A 162 -9.92 9.44 -15.77
N ALA A 163 -10.87 9.00 -16.60
CA ALA A 163 -11.13 9.62 -17.91
C ALA A 163 -11.63 11.07 -17.81
N ASN A 164 -12.18 11.48 -16.67
CA ASN A 164 -12.79 12.79 -16.46
C ASN A 164 -11.99 13.71 -15.51
N VAL A 165 -10.81 13.32 -15.06
CA VAL A 165 -10.00 14.18 -14.19
C VAL A 165 -9.42 15.36 -14.96
N LYS A 166 -9.38 16.52 -14.30
CA LYS A 166 -8.72 17.74 -14.79
C LYS A 166 -7.20 17.64 -14.69
N GLY A 167 -6.74 16.91 -13.68
CA GLY A 167 -5.34 16.71 -13.39
C GLY A 167 -4.69 15.62 -14.23
N LYS A 168 -3.45 15.32 -13.88
CA LYS A 168 -2.69 14.23 -14.47
C LYS A 168 -2.83 12.98 -13.62
N PHE A 169 -2.77 11.80 -14.25
CA PHE A 169 -2.65 10.55 -13.52
C PHE A 169 -1.58 9.63 -14.07
N MET A 170 -1.02 8.84 -13.18
CA MET A 170 -0.20 7.67 -13.45
C MET A 170 -0.83 6.49 -12.73
N LEU A 171 -1.22 5.48 -13.47
CA LEU A 171 -1.92 4.29 -12.96
C LEU A 171 -1.10 3.05 -13.25
N SER A 172 -0.78 2.27 -12.22
CA SER A 172 -0.10 0.97 -12.36
C SER A 172 -1.11 -0.17 -12.39
N TYR A 173 -0.93 -1.09 -13.35
CA TYR A 173 -1.76 -2.29 -13.48
C TYR A 173 -0.98 -3.47 -14.03
N ASN A 174 -1.50 -4.71 -13.80
CA ASN A 174 -1.07 -5.86 -14.58
C ASN A 174 -1.52 -5.75 -16.03
N ASP A 175 -0.69 -6.24 -16.94
CA ASP A 175 -1.01 -6.29 -18.36
C ASP A 175 -2.03 -7.40 -18.62
N CYS A 176 -3.24 -7.01 -19.00
CA CYS A 176 -4.31 -7.92 -19.43
C CYS A 176 -5.28 -7.21 -20.38
N GLU A 177 -6.04 -7.99 -21.13
CA GLU A 177 -6.97 -7.50 -22.16
C GLU A 177 -8.00 -6.52 -21.59
N MET A 178 -8.57 -6.81 -20.43
CA MET A 178 -9.53 -5.94 -19.76
C MET A 178 -8.94 -4.56 -19.47
N VAL A 179 -7.73 -4.50 -18.92
CA VAL A 179 -7.06 -3.22 -18.61
C VAL A 179 -6.75 -2.46 -19.90
N ARG A 180 -6.22 -3.13 -20.92
CA ARG A 180 -5.95 -2.50 -22.21
C ARG A 180 -7.22 -1.95 -22.87
N SER A 181 -8.35 -2.66 -22.73
CA SER A 181 -9.66 -2.20 -23.25
C SER A 181 -10.18 -0.98 -22.50
N LEU A 182 -10.16 -1.01 -21.16
CA LEU A 182 -10.66 0.09 -20.30
C LEU A 182 -9.90 1.40 -20.52
N TYR A 183 -8.62 1.33 -20.80
CA TYR A 183 -7.74 2.49 -20.88
C TYR A 183 -7.19 2.74 -22.31
N LYS A 184 -7.84 2.19 -23.36
CA LYS A 184 -7.36 2.22 -24.75
C LYS A 184 -7.00 3.61 -25.31
N ASP A 185 -7.65 4.65 -24.78
CA ASP A 185 -7.46 6.03 -25.22
C ASP A 185 -6.31 6.76 -24.50
N PHE A 186 -5.59 6.06 -23.60
CA PHE A 186 -4.49 6.60 -22.81
C PHE A 186 -3.13 6.05 -23.27
N LYS A 187 -2.06 6.70 -22.81
CA LYS A 187 -0.69 6.25 -23.09
C LYS A 187 -0.32 5.08 -22.21
N PHE A 188 0.25 4.04 -22.80
CA PHE A 188 0.80 2.89 -22.10
C PHE A 188 2.32 2.90 -22.12
N LYS A 189 2.94 2.58 -21.00
CA LYS A 189 4.34 2.20 -20.90
C LYS A 189 4.42 0.82 -20.27
N GLU A 190 4.96 -0.14 -21.01
CA GLU A 190 5.17 -1.50 -20.51
C GLU A 190 6.41 -1.57 -19.62
N LEU A 191 6.25 -2.22 -18.48
CA LEU A 191 7.32 -2.42 -17.48
C LEU A 191 7.51 -3.94 -17.28
N LYS A 192 8.74 -4.40 -17.40
CA LYS A 192 9.11 -5.77 -17.03
C LYS A 192 9.47 -5.80 -15.54
N VAL A 193 8.64 -6.46 -14.74
CA VAL A 193 8.84 -6.55 -13.29
C VAL A 193 9.21 -7.98 -12.91
N ASN A 194 10.33 -8.11 -12.20
CA ASN A 194 10.77 -9.39 -11.65
C ASN A 194 10.04 -9.67 -10.34
N TYR A 195 9.09 -10.59 -10.35
CA TYR A 195 8.42 -11.05 -9.14
C TYR A 195 9.30 -12.07 -8.39
N SER A 196 9.91 -11.63 -7.28
CA SER A 196 10.79 -12.46 -6.44
C SER A 196 10.04 -13.38 -5.47
N LEU A 197 8.71 -13.41 -5.49
CA LEU A 197 7.89 -14.14 -4.52
C LEU A 197 7.80 -15.64 -4.79
N ASN A 198 8.18 -16.12 -5.97
CA ASN A 198 8.25 -17.54 -6.29
C ASN A 198 9.71 -18.02 -6.34
N SER A 199 10.13 -18.74 -5.31
CA SER A 199 11.51 -19.23 -5.18
C SER A 199 11.94 -20.26 -6.24
N LYS A 200 10.99 -20.87 -6.96
CA LYS A 200 11.26 -21.88 -7.99
C LYS A 200 11.22 -21.36 -9.44
N TYR A 201 10.51 -20.28 -9.72
CA TYR A 201 10.46 -19.67 -11.05
C TYR A 201 10.41 -18.15 -10.90
N ARG A 202 11.47 -17.46 -11.33
CA ARG A 202 11.42 -16.00 -11.54
C ARG A 202 10.52 -15.75 -12.74
N SER A 203 9.24 -15.51 -12.52
CA SER A 203 8.35 -15.09 -13.59
C SER A 203 8.53 -13.59 -13.81
N VAL A 204 9.02 -13.22 -14.98
CA VAL A 204 8.92 -11.85 -15.47
C VAL A 204 7.45 -11.63 -15.81
N LYS A 205 6.81 -10.69 -15.15
CA LYS A 205 5.44 -10.27 -15.50
C LYS A 205 5.52 -8.88 -16.12
N ASN A 206 4.67 -8.66 -17.11
CA ASN A 206 4.49 -7.33 -17.65
C ASN A 206 3.48 -6.55 -16.80
N GLU A 207 3.85 -5.35 -16.44
CA GLU A 207 2.98 -4.36 -15.83
C GLU A 207 2.81 -3.18 -16.78
N LEU A 208 1.71 -2.49 -16.66
CA LEU A 208 1.40 -1.30 -17.44
C LEU A 208 1.46 -0.07 -16.52
N LEU A 209 2.13 0.95 -16.97
CA LEU A 209 1.99 2.30 -16.46
C LEU A 209 1.15 3.09 -17.47
N ILE A 210 -0.04 3.51 -17.05
CA ILE A 210 -1.05 4.16 -17.87
C ILE A 210 -1.11 5.63 -17.47
N MET A 211 -1.14 6.54 -18.45
CA MET A 211 -1.03 7.98 -18.22
C MET A 211 -1.90 8.77 -19.19
N ASN A 212 -2.40 9.93 -18.75
CA ASN A 212 -3.14 10.88 -19.61
C ASN A 212 -2.29 12.08 -20.10
N PHE A 213 -0.96 12.03 -20.00
CA PHE A 213 -0.07 13.12 -20.41
C PHE A 213 1.17 12.63 -21.13
#